data_cf5533817a0d67c9da98eb706f11a0d4
#
_entry.id   cf5533817a0d67c9da98eb706f11a0d4
#
_cell.length_a   1.000
_cell.length_b   1.000
_cell.length_c   1.000
_cell.angle_alpha   90.00
_cell.angle_beta   90.00
_cell.angle_gamma   90.00
#
_symmetry.space_group_name_H-M   'P 1'
#
loop_
_entity.id
_entity.type
_entity.pdbx_description
1 polymer ?
#
loop_
_entity_poly.entity_id
_entity_poly.type
_entity_poly.pdbx_seq_one_letter_code
_entity_poly.pdbx_strand_id
1 'polypeptide(L)'
;VRAHPDFFTGFCYLNPVLDGRFLLDEIDRCVAAGNLIGLKFEIDLNCRDPRLDPLLDRARELDIPVLHHSWHNIDLCSQPYKSDPPDIADLAARHPQVTIIMPHLAGVGVRGVLDVLPHPNVLIDTSGGVSVAGLVEYAVDRLGPERLLYGSDVNGRDFSCQIGRVLGAQVSAKVKEQILWRNAARVLKLGITE
;
A
#
# COMPACT_ATOMS: atom_id res chain seq x y z
N VAL A 1 4.32 18.24 -3.05
CA VAL A 1 5.20 17.77 -4.12
C VAL A 1 5.82 18.94 -4.86
N ARG A 2 5.03 19.83 -5.53
CA ARG A 2 5.56 20.93 -6.36
C ARG A 2 6.53 21.88 -5.64
N ALA A 3 6.31 22.14 -4.34
CA ALA A 3 7.17 23.04 -3.57
C ALA A 3 8.54 22.41 -3.21
N HIS A 4 8.61 21.09 -3.13
CA HIS A 4 9.81 20.34 -2.76
C HIS A 4 9.91 19.06 -3.58
N PRO A 5 10.16 19.14 -4.89
CA PRO A 5 10.16 17.99 -5.79
C PRO A 5 11.32 17.01 -5.52
N ASP A 6 12.42 17.50 -4.95
CA ASP A 6 13.59 16.68 -4.59
C ASP A 6 13.39 15.90 -3.29
N PHE A 7 12.33 16.21 -2.54
CA PHE A 7 12.07 15.60 -1.25
C PHE A 7 10.77 14.79 -1.22
N PHE A 8 9.72 15.29 -1.88
CA PHE A 8 8.40 14.66 -1.90
C PHE A 8 8.03 14.14 -3.28
N THR A 9 7.60 12.92 -3.31
CA THR A 9 6.78 12.40 -4.41
C THR A 9 5.37 12.10 -3.90
N GLY A 10 4.40 11.79 -4.77
CA GLY A 10 3.02 11.64 -4.37
C GLY A 10 2.26 10.61 -5.17
N PHE A 11 1.13 10.21 -4.59
CA PHE A 11 0.13 9.36 -5.23
C PHE A 11 -1.07 10.19 -5.63
N CYS A 12 -1.69 9.86 -6.76
CA CYS A 12 -2.96 10.42 -7.18
C CYS A 12 -4.07 9.83 -6.30
N TYR A 13 -4.64 10.66 -5.43
CA TYR A 13 -5.79 10.27 -4.62
C TYR A 13 -7.06 10.28 -5.47
N LEU A 14 -7.80 9.20 -5.47
CA LEU A 14 -9.02 9.04 -6.24
C LEU A 14 -10.16 8.53 -5.35
N ASN A 15 -11.34 9.12 -5.53
CA ASN A 15 -12.57 8.59 -4.95
C ASN A 15 -13.34 7.79 -6.02
N PRO A 16 -13.34 6.45 -5.96
CA PRO A 16 -13.89 5.60 -7.03
C PRO A 16 -15.43 5.60 -7.10
N VAL A 17 -16.12 6.36 -6.25
CA VAL A 17 -17.56 6.62 -6.34
C VAL A 17 -17.89 7.64 -7.43
N LEU A 18 -16.92 8.46 -7.82
CA LEU A 18 -17.07 9.44 -8.89
C LEU A 18 -17.14 8.79 -10.28
N ASP A 19 -17.45 9.59 -11.28
CA ASP A 19 -17.52 9.15 -12.67
C ASP A 19 -16.20 8.55 -13.16
N GLY A 20 -16.26 7.34 -13.72
CA GLY A 20 -15.08 6.58 -14.11
C GLY A 20 -14.25 7.27 -15.20
N ARG A 21 -14.88 7.99 -16.14
CA ARG A 21 -14.16 8.73 -17.18
C ARG A 21 -13.39 9.91 -16.58
N PHE A 22 -14.04 10.65 -15.68
CA PHE A 22 -13.38 11.72 -14.94
C PHE A 22 -12.16 11.20 -14.18
N LEU A 23 -12.25 10.02 -13.56
CA LEU A 23 -11.14 9.42 -12.81
C LEU A 23 -9.98 9.01 -13.72
N LEU A 24 -10.26 8.46 -14.91
CA LEU A 24 -9.23 8.13 -15.90
C LEU A 24 -8.53 9.39 -16.42
N ASP A 25 -9.29 10.43 -16.74
CA ASP A 25 -8.73 11.74 -17.15
C ASP A 25 -7.86 12.34 -16.04
N GLU A 26 -8.25 12.15 -14.76
CA GLU A 26 -7.47 12.62 -13.61
C GLU A 26 -6.17 11.81 -13.41
N ILE A 27 -6.18 10.51 -13.66
CA ILE A 27 -4.96 9.68 -13.68
C ILE A 27 -4.00 10.20 -14.77
N ASP A 28 -4.52 10.44 -15.97
CA ASP A 28 -3.71 10.94 -17.07
C ASP A 28 -3.11 12.31 -16.78
N ARG A 29 -3.89 13.19 -16.19
CA ARG A 29 -3.44 14.53 -15.80
C ARG A 29 -2.38 14.51 -14.68
N CYS A 30 -2.56 13.64 -13.68
CA CYS A 30 -1.72 13.65 -12.48
C CYS A 30 -0.49 12.77 -12.60
N VAL A 31 -0.60 11.65 -13.31
CA VAL A 31 0.45 10.64 -13.42
C VAL A 31 1.08 10.67 -14.80
N ALA A 32 0.33 10.41 -15.88
CA ALA A 32 0.92 10.30 -17.23
C ALA A 32 1.52 11.63 -17.72
N ALA A 33 0.83 12.75 -17.50
CA ALA A 33 1.33 14.09 -17.85
C ALA A 33 1.89 14.85 -16.64
N GLY A 34 1.72 14.33 -15.42
CA GLY A 34 2.19 14.90 -14.17
C GLY A 34 3.45 14.22 -13.63
N ASN A 35 3.64 14.34 -12.33
CA ASN A 35 4.78 13.75 -11.64
C ASN A 35 4.37 12.93 -10.40
N LEU A 36 3.10 12.50 -10.33
CA LEU A 36 2.66 11.55 -9.32
C LEU A 36 2.99 10.13 -9.81
N ILE A 37 3.34 9.24 -8.89
CA ILE A 37 3.98 7.95 -9.19
C ILE A 37 3.14 6.73 -8.81
N GLY A 38 1.88 6.93 -8.44
CA GLY A 38 0.98 5.84 -8.06
C GLY A 38 -0.43 6.34 -7.83
N LEU A 39 -1.34 5.42 -7.55
CA LEU A 39 -2.73 5.72 -7.20
C LEU A 39 -2.99 5.44 -5.73
N LYS A 40 -3.84 6.24 -5.08
CA LYS A 40 -4.31 6.02 -3.71
C LYS A 40 -5.82 5.92 -3.67
N PHE A 41 -6.32 4.83 -3.10
CA PHE A 41 -7.73 4.64 -2.74
C PHE A 41 -7.90 4.54 -1.22
N GLU A 42 -8.97 5.14 -0.72
CA GLU A 42 -9.36 5.13 0.69
C GLU A 42 -10.58 4.22 0.93
N ILE A 43 -11.45 4.62 1.84
CA ILE A 43 -12.59 3.85 2.33
C ILE A 43 -13.92 4.21 1.64
N ASP A 44 -13.84 4.80 0.45
CA ASP A 44 -15.04 5.28 -0.27
C ASP A 44 -15.79 4.15 -0.97
N LEU A 45 -15.06 3.07 -1.30
CA LEU A 45 -15.59 1.91 -2.03
C LEU A 45 -14.79 0.66 -1.66
N ASN A 46 -15.49 -0.46 -1.45
CA ASN A 46 -14.83 -1.75 -1.24
C ASN A 46 -14.06 -2.15 -2.52
N CYS A 47 -12.85 -2.65 -2.36
CA CYS A 47 -11.98 -2.97 -3.49
C CYS A 47 -12.44 -4.17 -4.34
N ARG A 48 -13.47 -4.91 -3.92
CA ARG A 48 -14.15 -5.90 -4.77
C ARG A 48 -15.06 -5.27 -5.83
N ASP A 49 -15.40 -4.00 -5.69
CA ASP A 49 -16.31 -3.34 -6.62
C ASP A 49 -15.64 -3.22 -8.01
N PRO A 50 -16.32 -3.68 -9.08
CA PRO A 50 -15.74 -3.69 -10.43
C PRO A 50 -15.51 -2.30 -11.03
N ARG A 51 -16.02 -1.23 -10.40
CA ARG A 51 -15.70 0.15 -10.82
C ARG A 51 -14.22 0.50 -10.66
N LEU A 52 -13.49 -0.27 -9.82
CA LEU A 52 -12.04 -0.13 -9.70
C LEU A 52 -11.27 -0.74 -10.87
N ASP A 53 -11.81 -1.73 -11.57
CA ASP A 53 -11.07 -2.48 -12.58
C ASP A 53 -10.47 -1.59 -13.70
N PRO A 54 -11.20 -0.62 -14.29
CA PRO A 54 -10.61 0.27 -15.29
C PRO A 54 -9.46 1.14 -14.75
N LEU A 55 -9.51 1.51 -13.46
CA LEU A 55 -8.46 2.30 -12.82
C LEU A 55 -7.21 1.46 -12.57
N LEU A 56 -7.38 0.18 -12.20
CA LEU A 56 -6.28 -0.77 -12.06
C LEU A 56 -5.67 -1.13 -13.43
N ASP A 57 -6.49 -1.28 -14.48
CA ASP A 57 -5.99 -1.47 -15.83
C ASP A 57 -5.14 -0.28 -16.28
N ARG A 58 -5.57 0.96 -15.98
CA ARG A 58 -4.78 2.14 -16.27
C ARG A 58 -3.48 2.20 -15.45
N ALA A 59 -3.50 1.79 -14.19
CA ALA A 59 -2.30 1.68 -13.37
C ALA A 59 -1.30 0.66 -13.95
N ARG A 60 -1.79 -0.47 -14.46
CA ARG A 60 -0.98 -1.47 -15.16
C ARG A 60 -0.34 -0.90 -16.43
N GLU A 61 -1.09 -0.19 -17.28
CA GLU A 61 -0.57 0.43 -18.50
C GLU A 61 0.54 1.45 -18.21
N LEU A 62 0.40 2.20 -17.13
CA LEU A 62 1.39 3.19 -16.69
C LEU A 62 2.52 2.57 -15.84
N ASP A 63 2.44 1.28 -15.54
CA ASP A 63 3.40 0.55 -14.69
C ASP A 63 3.66 1.27 -13.35
N ILE A 64 2.56 1.61 -12.64
CA ILE A 64 2.56 2.31 -11.36
C ILE A 64 1.87 1.49 -10.26
N PRO A 65 2.30 1.62 -8.99
CA PRO A 65 1.66 0.94 -7.88
C PRO A 65 0.34 1.60 -7.47
N VAL A 66 -0.50 0.78 -6.84
CA VAL A 66 -1.77 1.18 -6.23
C VAL A 66 -1.70 0.97 -4.71
N LEU A 67 -1.82 2.03 -3.93
CA LEU A 67 -1.99 1.96 -2.49
C LEU A 67 -3.50 1.96 -2.18
N HIS A 68 -4.04 0.83 -1.74
CA HIS A 68 -5.45 0.71 -1.36
C HIS A 68 -5.61 0.53 0.14
N HIS A 69 -6.35 1.43 0.78
CA HIS A 69 -6.59 1.33 2.22
C HIS A 69 -7.23 -0.01 2.58
N SER A 70 -6.71 -0.64 3.64
CA SER A 70 -7.26 -1.85 4.22
C SER A 70 -7.09 -1.83 5.73
N TRP A 71 -8.08 -2.34 6.43
CA TRP A 71 -8.04 -2.48 7.88
C TRP A 71 -8.81 -3.72 8.28
N HIS A 72 -8.37 -4.37 9.33
CA HIS A 72 -9.11 -5.50 9.88
C HIS A 72 -10.48 -5.07 10.38
N ASN A 73 -11.53 -5.45 9.66
CA ASN A 73 -12.90 -5.13 10.05
C ASN A 73 -13.38 -6.09 11.12
N ILE A 74 -13.50 -5.59 12.34
CA ILE A 74 -14.08 -6.33 13.48
C ILE A 74 -15.61 -6.21 13.45
N ASP A 75 -16.11 -5.11 12.94
CA ASP A 75 -17.54 -4.84 12.82
C ASP A 75 -18.02 -5.06 11.38
N LEU A 76 -18.48 -6.28 11.12
CA LEU A 76 -18.95 -6.70 9.80
C LEU A 76 -20.28 -6.06 9.37
N CYS A 77 -21.00 -5.42 10.28
CA CYS A 77 -22.37 -4.98 10.02
C CYS A 77 -22.50 -3.55 9.51
N SER A 78 -21.47 -2.71 9.69
CA SER A 78 -21.67 -1.27 9.55
C SER A 78 -20.97 -0.58 8.40
N GLN A 79 -20.06 -1.22 7.69
CA GLN A 79 -19.23 -0.50 6.70
C GLN A 79 -18.88 -1.35 5.47
N PRO A 80 -19.85 -1.61 4.58
CA PRO A 80 -19.66 -2.47 3.41
C PRO A 80 -18.72 -1.89 2.34
N TYR A 81 -18.37 -0.62 2.45
CA TYR A 81 -17.43 0.07 1.56
C TYR A 81 -15.97 -0.07 2.01
N LYS A 82 -15.71 -0.47 3.26
CA LYS A 82 -14.34 -0.71 3.74
C LYS A 82 -13.80 -2.02 3.20
N SER A 83 -12.52 -2.02 2.88
CA SER A 83 -11.80 -3.20 2.43
C SER A 83 -11.09 -3.88 3.60
N ASP A 84 -11.33 -5.15 3.74
CA ASP A 84 -10.60 -6.07 4.62
C ASP A 84 -9.48 -6.78 3.81
N PRO A 85 -8.44 -7.35 4.44
CA PRO A 85 -7.38 -8.06 3.72
C PRO A 85 -7.84 -9.11 2.68
N PRO A 86 -8.88 -9.94 2.90
CA PRO A 86 -9.40 -10.82 1.85
C PRO A 86 -9.93 -10.08 0.62
N ASP A 87 -10.40 -8.84 0.78
CA ASP A 87 -10.86 -8.03 -0.34
C ASP A 87 -9.66 -7.56 -1.19
N ILE A 88 -8.54 -7.24 -0.52
CA ILE A 88 -7.27 -6.92 -1.20
C ILE A 88 -6.72 -8.16 -1.93
N ALA A 89 -6.84 -9.35 -1.34
CA ALA A 89 -6.46 -10.60 -1.98
C ALA A 89 -7.27 -10.85 -3.27
N ASP A 90 -8.59 -10.58 -3.22
CA ASP A 90 -9.47 -10.65 -4.40
C ASP A 90 -9.05 -9.64 -5.49
N LEU A 91 -8.81 -8.39 -5.12
CA LEU A 91 -8.32 -7.36 -6.04
C LEU A 91 -6.99 -7.78 -6.69
N ALA A 92 -6.07 -8.33 -5.89
CA ALA A 92 -4.78 -8.80 -6.38
C ALA A 92 -4.88 -9.99 -7.34
N ALA A 93 -5.84 -10.88 -7.11
CA ALA A 93 -6.12 -12.02 -8.00
C ALA A 93 -6.70 -11.55 -9.34
N ARG A 94 -7.57 -10.53 -9.33
CA ARG A 94 -8.13 -9.95 -10.56
C ARG A 94 -7.11 -9.14 -11.37
N HIS A 95 -6.12 -8.53 -10.69
CA HIS A 95 -5.11 -7.67 -11.29
C HIS A 95 -3.67 -8.14 -10.98
N PRO A 96 -3.26 -9.35 -11.40
CA PRO A 96 -1.98 -9.95 -10.98
C PRO A 96 -0.74 -9.21 -11.49
N GLN A 97 -0.89 -8.32 -12.46
CA GLN A 97 0.21 -7.52 -13.03
C GLN A 97 0.34 -6.14 -12.38
N VAL A 98 -0.58 -5.77 -11.49
CA VAL A 98 -0.54 -4.49 -10.75
C VAL A 98 0.12 -4.71 -9.41
N THR A 99 1.11 -3.90 -9.06
CA THR A 99 1.66 -3.87 -7.71
C THR A 99 0.67 -3.18 -6.78
N ILE A 100 0.16 -3.93 -5.80
CA ILE A 100 -0.77 -3.41 -4.80
C ILE A 100 -0.02 -3.25 -3.47
N ILE A 101 -0.15 -2.09 -2.86
CA ILE A 101 0.36 -1.83 -1.51
C ILE A 101 -0.84 -1.86 -0.56
N MET A 102 -0.89 -2.85 0.31
CA MET A 102 -1.83 -2.95 1.42
C MET A 102 -1.21 -2.27 2.64
N PRO A 103 -1.74 -1.14 3.12
CA PRO A 103 -1.20 -0.46 4.28
C PRO A 103 -1.54 -1.17 5.58
N HIS A 104 -0.88 -0.72 6.64
CA HIS A 104 -1.23 -1.00 8.03
C HIS A 104 -1.00 -2.46 8.46
N LEU A 105 0.24 -2.97 8.32
CA LEU A 105 0.62 -4.25 8.94
C LEU A 105 0.13 -4.32 10.39
N ALA A 106 0.28 -3.23 11.15
CA ALA A 106 -0.21 -3.10 12.52
C ALA A 106 -1.69 -2.67 12.60
N GLY A 107 -2.48 -3.10 11.67
CA GLY A 107 -3.93 -2.95 11.59
C GLY A 107 -4.55 -4.22 11.02
N VAL A 108 -3.94 -4.79 9.99
CA VAL A 108 -4.39 -6.04 9.37
C VAL A 108 -3.85 -7.30 10.10
N GLY A 109 -2.71 -7.18 10.79
CA GLY A 109 -2.16 -8.21 11.63
C GLY A 109 -1.74 -9.49 10.92
N VAL A 110 -1.62 -10.57 11.68
CA VAL A 110 -1.27 -11.93 11.19
C VAL A 110 -2.23 -12.41 10.10
N ARG A 111 -3.53 -12.15 10.28
CA ARG A 111 -4.56 -12.53 9.31
C ARG A 111 -4.30 -11.87 7.95
N GLY A 112 -4.06 -10.56 7.93
CA GLY A 112 -3.80 -9.87 6.67
C GLY A 112 -2.56 -10.40 5.94
N VAL A 113 -1.51 -10.78 6.67
CA VAL A 113 -0.32 -11.44 6.10
C VAL A 113 -0.71 -12.77 5.43
N LEU A 114 -1.53 -13.59 6.09
CA LEU A 114 -1.96 -14.88 5.54
C LEU A 114 -2.88 -14.73 4.34
N ASP A 115 -3.81 -13.78 4.38
CA ASP A 115 -4.77 -13.54 3.30
C ASP A 115 -4.06 -13.15 1.99
N VAL A 116 -2.99 -12.35 2.07
CA VAL A 116 -2.24 -11.90 0.87
C VAL A 116 -1.03 -12.77 0.54
N LEU A 117 -0.75 -13.80 1.32
CA LEU A 117 0.38 -14.71 1.09
C LEU A 117 0.39 -15.31 -0.32
N PRO A 118 -0.74 -15.79 -0.88
CA PRO A 118 -0.79 -16.36 -2.24
C PRO A 118 -0.59 -15.34 -3.37
N HIS A 119 -0.59 -14.03 -3.07
CA HIS A 119 -0.60 -12.94 -4.05
C HIS A 119 0.73 -12.18 -4.04
N PRO A 120 1.75 -12.59 -4.86
CA PRO A 120 3.09 -11.99 -4.84
C PRO A 120 3.12 -10.53 -5.28
N ASN A 121 2.07 -10.04 -5.95
CA ASN A 121 1.91 -8.65 -6.35
C ASN A 121 1.40 -7.74 -5.22
N VAL A 122 1.13 -8.26 -4.01
CA VAL A 122 0.78 -7.46 -2.83
C VAL A 122 1.99 -7.27 -1.93
N LEU A 123 2.27 -6.00 -1.62
CA LEU A 123 3.23 -5.59 -0.60
C LEU A 123 2.46 -5.03 0.60
N ILE A 124 3.06 -5.08 1.79
CA ILE A 124 2.45 -4.53 3.01
C ILE A 124 3.37 -3.45 3.58
N ASP A 125 2.81 -2.30 3.97
CA ASP A 125 3.58 -1.34 4.73
C ASP A 125 3.47 -1.56 6.25
N THR A 126 4.47 -1.11 7.00
CA THR A 126 4.58 -1.33 8.45
C THR A 126 3.76 -0.38 9.29
N SER A 127 2.96 0.48 8.69
CA SER A 127 2.13 1.45 9.43
C SER A 127 1.00 0.81 10.25
N GLY A 128 0.13 1.63 10.80
CA GLY A 128 -0.99 1.22 11.64
C GLY A 128 -0.76 1.43 13.13
N GLY A 129 -1.83 1.25 13.93
CA GLY A 129 -1.88 1.68 15.32
C GLY A 129 -1.77 0.58 16.39
N VAL A 130 -1.83 -0.68 16.01
CA VAL A 130 -1.80 -1.80 16.97
C VAL A 130 -0.36 -2.23 17.25
N SER A 131 0.02 -2.25 18.53
CA SER A 131 1.35 -2.70 18.95
C SER A 131 1.33 -4.21 19.19
N VAL A 132 1.93 -4.97 18.27
CA VAL A 132 2.07 -6.43 18.38
C VAL A 132 3.54 -6.78 18.23
N ALA A 133 4.11 -7.39 19.27
CA ALA A 133 5.49 -7.88 19.24
C ALA A 133 5.62 -9.05 18.24
N GLY A 134 6.72 -9.08 17.51
CA GLY A 134 7.02 -10.15 16.55
C GLY A 134 6.26 -10.06 15.22
N LEU A 135 5.44 -9.03 15.00
CA LEU A 135 4.62 -8.93 13.79
C LEU A 135 5.44 -8.64 12.53
N VAL A 136 6.49 -7.82 12.66
CA VAL A 136 7.42 -7.55 11.53
C VAL A 136 8.19 -8.82 11.18
N GLU A 137 8.71 -9.52 12.20
CA GLU A 137 9.42 -10.80 12.04
C GLU A 137 8.54 -11.84 11.38
N TYR A 138 7.28 -11.95 11.82
CA TYR A 138 6.31 -12.85 11.23
C TYR A 138 6.03 -12.54 9.76
N ALA A 139 5.84 -11.27 9.43
CA ALA A 139 5.61 -10.85 8.05
C ALA A 139 6.84 -11.11 7.16
N VAL A 140 8.06 -10.86 7.68
CA VAL A 140 9.32 -11.20 6.98
C VAL A 140 9.44 -12.71 6.74
N ASP A 141 9.12 -13.54 7.75
CA ASP A 141 9.17 -15.01 7.63
C ASP A 141 8.20 -15.54 6.58
N ARG A 142 6.99 -14.99 6.53
CA ARG A 142 5.91 -15.47 5.66
C ARG A 142 5.97 -14.93 4.23
N LEU A 143 6.21 -13.64 4.09
CA LEU A 143 6.14 -12.95 2.79
C LEU A 143 7.49 -12.76 2.13
N GLY A 144 8.58 -12.82 2.90
CA GLY A 144 9.88 -12.33 2.48
C GLY A 144 10.06 -10.83 2.75
N PRO A 145 11.30 -10.39 3.05
CA PRO A 145 11.57 -8.99 3.36
C PRO A 145 11.28 -8.03 2.19
N GLU A 146 11.33 -8.52 0.95
CA GLU A 146 11.10 -7.73 -0.27
C GLU A 146 9.65 -7.27 -0.46
N ARG A 147 8.71 -7.88 0.27
CA ARG A 147 7.29 -7.52 0.24
C ARG A 147 6.87 -6.57 1.37
N LEU A 148 7.80 -6.12 2.21
CA LEU A 148 7.51 -5.16 3.28
C LEU A 148 8.05 -3.78 2.92
N LEU A 149 7.23 -2.75 3.18
CA LEU A 149 7.57 -1.35 3.02
C LEU A 149 7.50 -0.64 4.36
N TYR A 150 8.31 0.37 4.58
CA TYR A 150 8.10 1.27 5.70
C TYR A 150 6.93 2.21 5.39
N GLY A 151 5.99 2.32 6.33
CA GLY A 151 4.92 3.30 6.32
C GLY A 151 4.80 3.97 7.69
N SER A 152 4.60 5.29 7.73
CA SER A 152 4.44 6.03 8.98
C SER A 152 2.99 6.31 9.35
N ASP A 153 2.10 6.44 8.36
CA ASP A 153 0.72 6.88 8.57
C ASP A 153 0.66 8.24 9.34
N VAL A 154 1.69 9.10 9.15
CA VAL A 154 1.71 10.46 9.66
C VAL A 154 0.72 11.25 8.80
N ASN A 155 -0.10 12.02 9.37
CA ASN A 155 -0.29 12.69 10.64
C ASN A 155 -1.24 11.93 11.61
N GLY A 156 -1.78 10.78 11.22
CA GLY A 156 -2.62 9.97 12.10
C GLY A 156 -1.82 9.20 13.17
N ARG A 157 -0.52 9.03 12.96
CA ARG A 157 0.38 8.28 13.85
C ARG A 157 1.66 9.03 14.13
N ASP A 158 2.36 8.62 15.19
CA ASP A 158 3.66 9.17 15.57
C ASP A 158 4.78 8.53 14.75
N PHE A 159 5.66 9.37 14.20
CA PHE A 159 6.76 8.94 13.34
C PHE A 159 7.77 8.06 14.09
N SER A 160 8.07 8.42 15.36
CA SER A 160 9.05 7.70 16.18
C SER A 160 8.57 6.29 16.51
N CYS A 161 7.28 6.12 16.79
CA CYS A 161 6.68 4.81 17.03
C CYS A 161 6.77 3.92 15.78
N GLN A 162 6.49 4.46 14.62
CA GLN A 162 6.47 3.67 13.38
C GLN A 162 7.87 3.24 12.96
N ILE A 163 8.86 4.14 13.01
CA ILE A 163 10.25 3.77 12.71
C ILE A 163 10.82 2.82 13.76
N GLY A 164 10.48 3.04 15.04
CA GLY A 164 10.86 2.19 16.15
C GLY A 164 10.41 0.74 15.99
N ARG A 165 9.25 0.51 15.37
CA ARG A 165 8.73 -0.83 15.06
C ARG A 165 9.68 -1.62 14.16
N VAL A 166 10.23 -1.00 13.13
CA VAL A 166 11.18 -1.65 12.22
C VAL A 166 12.56 -1.76 12.86
N LEU A 167 13.04 -0.69 13.51
CA LEU A 167 14.35 -0.70 14.15
C LEU A 167 14.43 -1.69 15.31
N GLY A 168 13.35 -1.85 16.07
CA GLY A 168 13.25 -2.80 17.20
C GLY A 168 13.04 -4.25 16.81
N ALA A 169 12.64 -4.53 15.57
CA ALA A 169 12.39 -5.89 15.10
C ALA A 169 13.66 -6.76 15.15
N GLN A 170 13.49 -8.04 15.49
CA GLN A 170 14.57 -9.04 15.58
C GLN A 170 14.90 -9.62 14.20
N VAL A 171 15.26 -8.77 13.26
CA VAL A 171 15.70 -9.11 11.91
C VAL A 171 17.07 -8.48 11.63
N SER A 172 17.78 -8.96 10.61
CA SER A 172 19.11 -8.46 10.27
C SER A 172 19.08 -6.98 9.86
N ALA A 173 20.21 -6.27 10.02
CA ALA A 173 20.35 -4.88 9.57
C ALA A 173 20.01 -4.72 8.08
N LYS A 174 20.42 -5.67 7.25
CA LYS A 174 20.10 -5.69 5.82
C LYS A 174 18.58 -5.74 5.57
N VAL A 175 17.85 -6.55 6.33
CA VAL A 175 16.38 -6.64 6.23
C VAL A 175 15.73 -5.34 6.69
N LYS A 176 16.21 -4.73 7.78
CA LYS A 176 15.70 -3.41 8.22
C LYS A 176 15.89 -2.36 7.14
N GLU A 177 17.04 -2.32 6.53
CA GLU A 177 17.35 -1.40 5.44
C GLU A 177 16.43 -1.62 4.21
N GLN A 178 16.20 -2.87 3.84
CA GLN A 178 15.24 -3.21 2.78
C GLN A 178 13.85 -2.65 3.09
N ILE A 179 13.35 -2.86 4.29
CA ILE A 179 12.01 -2.39 4.70
C ILE A 179 11.97 -0.86 4.75
N LEU A 180 12.99 -0.22 5.33
CA LEU A 180 12.99 1.22 5.60
C LEU A 180 13.01 2.06 4.32
N TRP A 181 13.70 1.62 3.26
CA TRP A 181 13.82 2.43 2.06
C TRP A 181 14.04 1.67 0.74
N ARG A 182 14.84 0.57 0.69
CA ARG A 182 15.22 -0.07 -0.57
C ARG A 182 14.03 -0.61 -1.35
N ASN A 183 13.09 -1.23 -0.65
CA ASN A 183 11.88 -1.75 -1.30
C ASN A 183 11.02 -0.62 -1.86
N ALA A 184 10.86 0.49 -1.13
CA ALA A 184 10.16 1.66 -1.63
C ALA A 184 10.87 2.26 -2.85
N ALA A 185 12.20 2.41 -2.81
CA ALA A 185 12.98 2.89 -3.94
C ALA A 185 12.77 2.04 -5.20
N ARG A 186 12.76 0.71 -5.05
CA ARG A 186 12.50 -0.24 -6.14
C ARG A 186 11.07 -0.13 -6.67
N VAL A 187 10.08 -0.20 -5.79
CA VAL A 187 8.66 -0.24 -6.16
C VAL A 187 8.18 1.09 -6.75
N LEU A 188 8.69 2.19 -6.22
CA LEU A 188 8.34 3.54 -6.65
C LEU A 188 9.30 4.09 -7.71
N LYS A 189 10.30 3.31 -8.14
CA LYS A 189 11.27 3.67 -9.20
C LYS A 189 11.98 5.00 -8.94
N LEU A 190 12.39 5.22 -7.66
CA LEU A 190 12.89 6.53 -7.23
C LEU A 190 14.30 6.89 -7.74
N GLY A 191 15.00 6.01 -8.44
CA GLY A 191 16.34 6.27 -8.94
C GLY A 191 17.40 6.49 -7.84
N ILE A 192 17.12 6.09 -6.60
CA ILE A 192 18.06 6.18 -5.48
C ILE A 192 19.08 5.06 -5.64
N THR A 193 20.33 5.45 -5.86
CA THR A 193 21.50 4.56 -5.86
C THR A 193 22.21 4.62 -4.51
N GLU A 194 22.93 3.53 -4.16
CA GLU A 194 23.80 3.49 -2.97
C GLU A 194 24.90 4.53 -2.96
#